data_c7f87e398432d096f7f9e435f5300987
#
_entry.id   c7f87e398432d096f7f9e435f5300987
#
_cell.length_a   1.000
_cell.length_b   1.000
_cell.length_c   1.000
_cell.angle_alpha   90.00
_cell.angle_beta   90.00
_cell.angle_gamma   90.00
#
_symmetry.space_group_name_H-M   'P 1'
#
loop_
_entity.id
_entity.type
_entity.pdbx_description
1 polymer ?
#
loop_
_entity_poly.entity_id
_entity_poly.type
_entity_poly.pdbx_seq_one_letter_code
_entity_poly.pdbx_strand_id
1 'polypeptide(L)'
;SYKNKGVQELLNAIVDYLPSPLDIPNIKGVDEDGNEVESKTDDNAPFAALAFKIMTDPYVGKLCFFRVYSGTCTTGTTILNATKDKKDRIGRILLMHANHRQDIEKVYAGDIAAAVGLKDVSTGDTLCDPDHPIILESMEFPEPVIDIAIEPKDKANGEKMGIALAKLAEEDPTFKTWTDQESGQTIIAGMGELHLDIIVDRLKREFKVECTVGKPQVSYKETIRNKVKVQGKFVRQSGGHGQYGDVWFEMEPLEPGSGVQFESKIVGGAVPKEYIKPIEDGLRESAMSGILAGYPVIDFKATLVDGSYHEVDSSEMAFKIAASMALKEG
;
A
#
# COMPACT_ATOMS: atom_id res chain seq x y z
N SER A 1 -40.75 6.03 -14.56
CA SER A 1 -40.24 5.79 -15.92
C SER A 1 -39.66 4.40 -16.19
N TYR A 2 -39.72 3.45 -15.23
CA TYR A 2 -39.19 2.09 -15.45
C TYR A 2 -39.79 1.35 -16.66
N LYS A 3 -41.09 1.65 -16.99
CA LYS A 3 -41.78 1.14 -18.17
C LYS A 3 -41.88 2.20 -19.28
N ASN A 4 -40.91 3.11 -19.38
CA ASN A 4 -40.90 4.24 -20.32
C ASN A 4 -42.13 5.17 -20.23
N LYS A 5 -42.78 5.22 -19.07
CA LYS A 5 -43.86 6.18 -18.80
C LYS A 5 -43.31 7.36 -17.99
N GLY A 6 -43.75 8.56 -18.35
CA GLY A 6 -43.36 9.81 -17.66
C GLY A 6 -41.88 10.20 -17.93
N VAL A 7 -41.28 9.82 -19.04
CA VAL A 7 -39.89 10.17 -19.38
C VAL A 7 -39.80 11.67 -19.68
N GLN A 8 -40.77 12.22 -20.42
CA GLN A 8 -40.81 13.66 -20.71
C GLN A 8 -40.92 14.48 -19.44
N GLU A 9 -41.77 14.06 -18.51
CA GLU A 9 -41.93 14.74 -17.21
C GLU A 9 -40.62 14.70 -16.40
N LEU A 10 -39.94 13.59 -16.42
CA LEU A 10 -38.59 13.48 -15.77
C LEU A 10 -37.60 14.44 -16.41
N LEU A 11 -37.53 14.50 -17.73
CA LEU A 11 -36.62 15.41 -18.47
C LEU A 11 -36.96 16.87 -18.19
N ASN A 12 -38.26 17.23 -18.15
CA ASN A 12 -38.70 18.57 -17.79
C ASN A 12 -38.27 18.91 -16.35
N ALA A 13 -38.49 17.99 -15.41
CA ALA A 13 -38.09 18.19 -14.02
C ALA A 13 -36.55 18.36 -13.87
N ILE A 14 -35.77 17.66 -14.68
CA ILE A 14 -34.30 17.87 -14.71
C ILE A 14 -33.96 19.29 -15.16
N VAL A 15 -34.62 19.78 -16.22
CA VAL A 15 -34.39 21.15 -16.75
C VAL A 15 -34.87 22.20 -15.74
N ASP A 16 -36.01 21.98 -15.06
CA ASP A 16 -36.63 22.96 -14.20
C ASP A 16 -35.96 23.04 -12.81
N TYR A 17 -35.41 21.93 -12.29
CA TYR A 17 -34.96 21.85 -10.91
C TYR A 17 -33.47 21.62 -10.71
N LEU A 18 -32.73 21.14 -11.71
CA LEU A 18 -31.28 20.97 -11.57
C LEU A 18 -30.54 22.22 -12.05
N PRO A 19 -29.60 22.76 -11.24
CA PRO A 19 -28.81 23.92 -11.65
C PRO A 19 -27.90 23.61 -12.82
N SER A 20 -27.76 24.57 -13.73
CA SER A 20 -26.73 24.52 -14.76
C SER A 20 -25.36 24.90 -14.15
N PRO A 21 -24.24 24.62 -14.84
CA PRO A 21 -22.92 25.07 -14.38
C PRO A 21 -22.79 26.58 -14.15
N LEU A 22 -23.67 27.40 -14.78
CA LEU A 22 -23.71 28.85 -14.60
C LEU A 22 -24.55 29.31 -13.41
N ASP A 23 -25.42 28.46 -12.90
CA ASP A 23 -26.31 28.77 -11.77
C ASP A 23 -25.66 28.49 -10.40
N ILE A 24 -24.52 27.81 -10.39
CA ILE A 24 -23.78 27.48 -9.17
C ILE A 24 -22.62 28.47 -8.95
N PRO A 25 -22.17 28.67 -7.69
CA PRO A 25 -20.99 29.46 -7.39
C PRO A 25 -19.75 28.97 -8.14
N ASN A 26 -18.82 29.88 -8.38
CA ASN A 26 -17.51 29.52 -8.91
C ASN A 26 -16.85 28.44 -8.06
N ILE A 27 -16.11 27.52 -8.71
CA ILE A 27 -15.39 26.49 -7.98
C ILE A 27 -14.18 27.11 -7.27
N LYS A 28 -13.97 26.71 -6.03
CA LYS A 28 -12.82 27.09 -5.23
C LYS A 28 -11.68 26.09 -5.41
N GLY A 29 -10.47 26.59 -5.28
CA GLY A 29 -9.25 25.79 -5.28
C GLY A 29 -8.14 26.52 -4.56
N VAL A 30 -6.95 25.94 -4.55
CA VAL A 30 -5.74 26.55 -4.02
C VAL A 30 -4.69 26.64 -5.12
N ASP A 31 -3.94 27.74 -5.13
CA ASP A 31 -2.78 27.90 -6.01
C ASP A 31 -1.54 27.16 -5.45
N GLU A 32 -0.39 27.29 -6.12
CA GLU A 32 0.88 26.68 -5.70
C GLU A 32 1.39 27.25 -4.36
N ASP A 33 0.99 28.46 -3.99
CA ASP A 33 1.36 29.12 -2.75
C ASP A 33 0.39 28.78 -1.60
N GLY A 34 -0.67 28.03 -1.86
CA GLY A 34 -1.69 27.65 -0.90
C GLY A 34 -2.76 28.71 -0.63
N ASN A 35 -2.86 29.75 -1.49
CA ASN A 35 -3.92 30.75 -1.38
C ASN A 35 -5.22 30.24 -2.02
N GLU A 36 -6.36 30.59 -1.41
CA GLU A 36 -7.67 30.31 -2.04
C GLU A 36 -7.84 31.13 -3.32
N VAL A 37 -8.16 30.44 -4.41
CA VAL A 37 -8.48 31.03 -5.70
C VAL A 37 -9.82 30.50 -6.18
N GLU A 38 -10.55 31.30 -6.96
CA GLU A 38 -11.80 30.92 -7.58
C GLU A 38 -11.61 30.77 -9.09
N SER A 39 -12.12 29.68 -9.65
CA SER A 39 -12.17 29.46 -11.08
C SER A 39 -13.59 29.65 -11.60
N LYS A 40 -13.77 30.57 -12.57
CA LYS A 40 -15.07 30.89 -13.16
C LYS A 40 -15.45 29.89 -14.24
N THR A 41 -16.73 29.54 -14.30
CA THR A 41 -17.31 28.78 -15.41
C THR A 41 -17.38 29.66 -16.67
N ASP A 42 -16.26 29.78 -17.37
CA ASP A 42 -16.09 30.59 -18.58
C ASP A 42 -15.13 29.88 -19.52
N ASP A 43 -15.51 29.74 -20.80
CA ASP A 43 -14.69 29.10 -21.85
C ASP A 43 -13.37 29.81 -22.11
N ASN A 44 -13.28 31.12 -21.80
CA ASN A 44 -12.09 31.95 -22.01
C ASN A 44 -11.17 31.98 -20.78
N ALA A 45 -11.56 31.39 -19.66
CA ALA A 45 -10.74 31.26 -18.48
C ALA A 45 -9.66 30.19 -18.66
N PRO A 46 -8.61 30.16 -17.82
CA PRO A 46 -7.65 29.06 -17.80
C PRO A 46 -8.36 27.71 -17.59
N PHE A 47 -7.88 26.67 -18.26
CA PHE A 47 -8.45 25.33 -18.15
C PHE A 47 -8.27 24.76 -16.75
N ALA A 48 -9.37 24.29 -16.15
CA ALA A 48 -9.36 23.52 -14.91
C ALA A 48 -10.48 22.47 -14.94
N ALA A 49 -10.13 21.24 -14.61
CA ALA A 49 -11.02 20.09 -14.62
C ALA A 49 -10.68 19.12 -13.47
N LEU A 50 -11.66 18.36 -13.03
CA LEU A 50 -11.50 17.30 -12.03
C LEU A 50 -11.68 15.93 -12.69
N ALA A 51 -10.68 15.07 -12.53
CA ALA A 51 -10.75 13.66 -12.88
C ALA A 51 -11.57 12.92 -11.82
N PHE A 52 -12.83 12.64 -12.06
CA PHE A 52 -13.75 12.10 -11.06
C PHE A 52 -13.94 10.59 -11.12
N LYS A 53 -13.51 9.95 -12.23
CA LYS A 53 -13.60 8.50 -12.39
C LYS A 53 -12.56 7.98 -13.36
N ILE A 54 -11.88 6.92 -12.97
CA ILE A 54 -11.01 6.13 -13.84
C ILE A 54 -11.73 4.82 -14.19
N MET A 55 -11.61 4.37 -15.42
CA MET A 55 -12.12 3.09 -15.90
C MET A 55 -11.11 2.43 -16.83
N THR A 56 -10.93 1.13 -16.68
CA THR A 56 -10.12 0.34 -17.63
C THR A 56 -11.02 -0.21 -18.73
N ASP A 57 -10.72 0.17 -19.95
CA ASP A 57 -11.43 -0.32 -21.14
C ASP A 57 -10.55 -1.33 -21.89
N PRO A 58 -11.11 -2.49 -22.34
CA PRO A 58 -10.33 -3.53 -23.03
C PRO A 58 -9.70 -3.09 -24.35
N TYR A 59 -10.27 -2.05 -25.00
CA TYR A 59 -9.87 -1.63 -26.35
C TYR A 59 -9.00 -0.37 -26.37
N VAL A 60 -9.30 0.59 -25.49
CA VAL A 60 -8.60 1.88 -25.48
C VAL A 60 -7.70 2.04 -24.23
N GLY A 61 -7.73 1.08 -23.32
CA GLY A 61 -6.96 1.12 -22.10
C GLY A 61 -7.59 2.01 -21.04
N LYS A 62 -6.79 2.87 -20.40
CA LYS A 62 -7.25 3.75 -19.32
C LYS A 62 -8.10 4.89 -19.87
N LEU A 63 -9.33 5.00 -19.39
CA LEU A 63 -10.26 6.11 -19.61
C LEU A 63 -10.31 6.95 -18.33
N CYS A 64 -10.01 8.24 -18.46
CA CYS A 64 -10.15 9.21 -17.39
C CYS A 64 -11.37 10.08 -17.65
N PHE A 65 -12.45 9.90 -16.90
CA PHE A 65 -13.61 10.77 -16.94
C PHE A 65 -13.32 12.04 -16.13
N PHE A 66 -13.53 13.18 -16.76
CA PHE A 66 -13.28 14.47 -16.14
C PHE A 66 -14.42 15.46 -16.41
N ARG A 67 -14.63 16.35 -15.45
CA ARG A 67 -15.55 17.48 -15.57
C ARG A 67 -14.74 18.76 -15.70
N VAL A 68 -15.02 19.53 -16.75
CA VAL A 68 -14.43 20.84 -16.96
C VAL A 68 -15.18 21.87 -16.12
N TYR A 69 -14.47 22.58 -15.26
CA TYR A 69 -15.02 23.65 -14.43
C TYR A 69 -14.76 25.03 -15.05
N SER A 70 -13.66 25.18 -15.73
CA SER A 70 -13.32 26.44 -16.42
C SER A 70 -12.47 26.18 -17.65
N GLY A 71 -12.49 27.14 -18.56
CA GLY A 71 -11.70 27.11 -19.77
C GLY A 71 -12.13 26.04 -20.77
N THR A 72 -11.27 25.81 -21.72
CA THR A 72 -11.46 24.82 -22.78
C THR A 72 -10.21 23.98 -22.96
N CYS A 73 -10.37 22.74 -23.42
CA CYS A 73 -9.25 21.87 -23.73
C CYS A 73 -9.46 21.18 -25.08
N THR A 74 -8.41 21.08 -25.87
CA THR A 74 -8.42 20.41 -27.19
C THR A 74 -7.59 19.12 -27.16
N THR A 75 -7.92 18.20 -28.03
CA THR A 75 -7.11 16.99 -28.25
C THR A 75 -5.65 17.36 -28.52
N GLY A 76 -4.71 16.69 -27.89
CA GLY A 76 -3.29 16.94 -28.05
C GLY A 76 -2.71 18.04 -27.15
N THR A 77 -3.52 18.73 -26.35
CA THR A 77 -3.05 19.74 -25.38
C THR A 77 -2.24 19.09 -24.26
N THR A 78 -1.17 19.76 -23.88
CA THR A 78 -0.42 19.44 -22.66
C THR A 78 -1.13 20.07 -21.46
N ILE A 79 -1.40 19.28 -20.45
CA ILE A 79 -2.02 19.69 -19.19
C ILE A 79 -1.10 19.41 -18.03
N LEU A 80 -1.33 20.07 -16.91
CA LEU A 80 -0.73 19.78 -15.62
C LEU A 80 -1.71 18.97 -14.75
N ASN A 81 -1.28 17.83 -14.25
CA ASN A 81 -1.91 17.21 -13.09
C ASN A 81 -1.37 17.93 -11.84
N ALA A 82 -2.11 18.91 -11.35
CA ALA A 82 -1.66 19.76 -10.23
C ALA A 82 -1.56 18.99 -8.91
N THR A 83 -2.37 17.94 -8.72
CA THR A 83 -2.32 17.10 -7.51
C THR A 83 -1.00 16.33 -7.39
N LYS A 84 -0.40 15.94 -8.52
CA LYS A 84 0.84 15.15 -8.56
C LYS A 84 2.05 15.92 -9.10
N ASP A 85 1.86 17.18 -9.47
CA ASP A 85 2.86 18.04 -10.13
C ASP A 85 3.51 17.33 -11.34
N LYS A 86 2.67 16.81 -12.25
CA LYS A 86 3.13 16.11 -13.45
C LYS A 86 2.43 16.62 -14.70
N LYS A 87 3.21 16.94 -15.73
CA LYS A 87 2.67 17.27 -17.05
C LYS A 87 2.33 15.99 -17.81
N ASP A 88 1.16 15.97 -18.44
CA ASP A 88 0.69 14.88 -19.29
C ASP A 88 0.04 15.45 -20.56
N ARG A 89 -0.19 14.63 -21.57
CA ARG A 89 -0.80 15.05 -22.82
C ARG A 89 -2.10 14.31 -23.06
N ILE A 90 -3.18 15.05 -23.27
CA ILE A 90 -4.46 14.47 -23.68
C ILE A 90 -4.33 13.91 -25.10
N GLY A 91 -4.35 12.59 -25.23
CA GLY A 91 -4.24 11.91 -26.51
C GLY A 91 -5.51 12.09 -27.35
N ARG A 92 -6.65 11.69 -26.80
CA ARG A 92 -7.97 11.80 -27.40
C ARG A 92 -8.99 12.21 -26.37
N ILE A 93 -10.03 12.93 -26.81
CA ILE A 93 -11.19 13.26 -25.99
C ILE A 93 -12.40 12.54 -26.55
N LEU A 94 -13.15 11.87 -25.68
CA LEU A 94 -14.33 11.09 -26.03
C LEU A 94 -15.56 11.64 -25.32
N LEU A 95 -16.62 11.85 -26.08
CA LEU A 95 -17.97 11.99 -25.54
C LEU A 95 -18.55 10.58 -25.36
N MET A 96 -18.92 10.24 -24.11
CA MET A 96 -19.44 8.93 -23.79
C MET A 96 -20.96 8.96 -23.72
N HIS A 97 -21.59 8.06 -24.45
CA HIS A 97 -23.03 7.87 -24.45
C HIS A 97 -23.35 6.39 -24.28
N ALA A 98 -23.63 5.97 -23.06
CA ALA A 98 -23.67 4.56 -22.66
C ALA A 98 -22.38 3.83 -23.09
N ASN A 99 -22.48 2.83 -23.97
CA ASN A 99 -21.34 2.10 -24.50
C ASN A 99 -20.79 2.70 -25.84
N HIS A 100 -21.40 3.76 -26.32
CA HIS A 100 -20.94 4.44 -27.54
C HIS A 100 -19.91 5.50 -27.20
N ARG A 101 -18.87 5.56 -28.02
CA ARG A 101 -17.76 6.51 -27.92
C ARG A 101 -17.77 7.37 -29.16
N GLN A 102 -17.73 8.66 -28.99
CA GLN A 102 -17.61 9.62 -30.07
C GLN A 102 -16.37 10.47 -29.81
N ASP A 103 -15.43 10.46 -30.75
CA ASP A 103 -14.27 11.35 -30.69
C ASP A 103 -14.75 12.80 -30.88
N ILE A 104 -14.27 13.68 -29.98
CA ILE A 104 -14.49 15.12 -30.07
C ILE A 104 -13.15 15.84 -29.99
N GLU A 105 -13.07 16.99 -30.69
CA GLU A 105 -11.81 17.75 -30.75
C GLU A 105 -11.60 18.64 -29.52
N LYS A 106 -12.70 19.14 -28.96
CA LYS A 106 -12.67 20.17 -27.91
C LYS A 106 -13.77 19.95 -26.88
N VAL A 107 -13.48 20.33 -25.64
CA VAL A 107 -14.42 20.43 -24.51
C VAL A 107 -14.46 21.84 -23.97
N TYR A 108 -15.58 22.21 -23.36
CA TYR A 108 -15.91 23.53 -22.85
C TYR A 108 -16.21 23.50 -21.35
N ALA A 109 -16.24 24.67 -20.71
CA ALA A 109 -16.62 24.80 -19.31
C ALA A 109 -18.01 24.21 -19.06
N GLY A 110 -18.12 23.31 -18.07
CA GLY A 110 -19.34 22.58 -17.74
C GLY A 110 -19.47 21.20 -18.38
N ASP A 111 -18.66 20.89 -19.40
CA ASP A 111 -18.69 19.58 -20.08
C ASP A 111 -18.16 18.45 -19.19
N ILE A 112 -18.68 17.25 -19.46
CA ILE A 112 -18.16 15.98 -18.96
C ILE A 112 -17.71 15.15 -20.13
N ALA A 113 -16.45 14.73 -20.12
CA ALA A 113 -15.86 13.92 -21.19
C ALA A 113 -14.91 12.86 -20.61
N ALA A 114 -14.41 11.98 -21.47
CA ALA A 114 -13.38 11.02 -21.12
C ALA A 114 -12.11 11.29 -21.93
N ALA A 115 -10.96 11.30 -21.28
CA ALA A 115 -9.65 11.40 -21.91
C ALA A 115 -8.98 10.03 -22.02
N VAL A 116 -8.31 9.82 -23.15
CA VAL A 116 -7.44 8.67 -23.42
C VAL A 116 -6.00 9.15 -23.51
N GLY A 117 -5.08 8.36 -22.97
CA GLY A 117 -3.65 8.62 -23.08
C GLY A 117 -3.03 9.24 -21.83
N LEU A 118 -3.82 9.61 -20.83
CA LEU A 118 -3.32 10.06 -19.53
C LEU A 118 -2.76 8.88 -18.74
N LYS A 119 -1.50 8.98 -18.31
CA LYS A 119 -0.77 7.88 -17.68
C LYS A 119 -0.88 7.92 -16.15
N ASP A 120 -0.56 9.06 -15.58
CA ASP A 120 -0.38 9.24 -14.13
C ASP A 120 -1.57 9.94 -13.44
N VAL A 121 -2.79 9.78 -13.98
CA VAL A 121 -4.00 10.38 -13.43
C VAL A 121 -4.78 9.35 -12.62
N SER A 122 -5.21 9.75 -11.42
CA SER A 122 -6.09 8.99 -10.52
C SER A 122 -7.41 9.71 -10.30
N THR A 123 -8.39 9.00 -9.75
CA THR A 123 -9.66 9.61 -9.34
C THR A 123 -9.41 10.65 -8.24
N GLY A 124 -9.93 11.86 -8.42
CA GLY A 124 -9.71 13.00 -7.53
C GLY A 124 -8.61 13.97 -7.95
N ASP A 125 -7.81 13.63 -8.97
CA ASP A 125 -6.75 14.52 -9.46
C ASP A 125 -7.33 15.74 -10.21
N THR A 126 -6.70 16.89 -10.01
CA THR A 126 -7.00 18.11 -10.76
C THR A 126 -6.13 18.21 -12.01
N LEU A 127 -6.76 18.47 -13.13
CA LEU A 127 -6.13 18.68 -14.43
C LEU A 127 -6.29 20.16 -14.82
N CYS A 128 -5.21 20.89 -15.04
CA CYS A 128 -5.27 22.32 -15.32
C CYS A 128 -4.28 22.79 -16.39
N ASP A 129 -4.39 24.05 -16.74
CA ASP A 129 -3.41 24.76 -17.58
C ASP A 129 -2.05 24.82 -16.85
N PRO A 130 -0.95 24.38 -17.48
CA PRO A 130 0.38 24.43 -16.85
C PRO A 130 0.86 25.83 -16.48
N ASP A 131 0.33 26.88 -17.10
CA ASP A 131 0.71 28.28 -16.83
C ASP A 131 -0.17 28.93 -15.74
N HIS A 132 -1.26 28.24 -15.35
CA HIS A 132 -2.20 28.68 -14.32
C HIS A 132 -2.54 27.52 -13.39
N PRO A 133 -1.60 27.05 -12.57
CA PRO A 133 -1.82 25.91 -11.67
C PRO A 133 -2.90 26.19 -10.63
N ILE A 134 -3.81 25.27 -10.47
CA ILE A 134 -4.85 25.27 -9.45
C ILE A 134 -5.11 23.84 -9.01
N ILE A 135 -5.27 23.63 -7.72
CA ILE A 135 -5.77 22.37 -7.14
C ILE A 135 -7.20 22.62 -6.68
N LEU A 136 -8.14 21.97 -7.33
CA LEU A 136 -9.56 22.00 -6.96
C LEU A 136 -9.78 21.21 -5.67
N GLU A 137 -10.91 21.44 -5.01
CA GLU A 137 -11.28 20.71 -3.80
C GLU A 137 -11.14 19.18 -4.02
N SER A 138 -10.37 18.54 -3.15
CA SER A 138 -10.11 17.11 -3.24
C SER A 138 -11.32 16.29 -2.79
N MET A 139 -11.58 15.16 -3.49
CA MET A 139 -12.57 14.20 -3.03
C MET A 139 -12.00 13.40 -1.86
N GLU A 140 -12.72 13.37 -0.75
CA GLU A 140 -12.38 12.51 0.38
C GLU A 140 -13.04 11.14 0.20
N PHE A 141 -12.24 10.08 0.27
CA PHE A 141 -12.71 8.71 0.17
C PHE A 141 -12.61 8.04 1.54
N PRO A 142 -13.65 7.31 1.97
CA PRO A 142 -13.61 6.59 3.23
C PRO A 142 -12.59 5.46 3.18
N GLU A 143 -11.97 5.20 4.33
CA GLU A 143 -11.07 4.06 4.49
C GLU A 143 -11.82 2.72 4.42
N PRO A 144 -11.22 1.68 3.85
CA PRO A 144 -11.78 0.34 3.84
C PRO A 144 -12.08 -0.18 5.25
N VAL A 145 -13.17 -0.94 5.39
CA VAL A 145 -13.64 -1.44 6.71
C VAL A 145 -13.47 -2.95 6.89
N ILE A 146 -13.26 -3.69 5.83
CA ILE A 146 -12.99 -5.14 5.88
C ILE A 146 -11.85 -5.50 4.93
N ASP A 147 -11.17 -6.58 5.26
CA ASP A 147 -10.11 -7.18 4.45
C ASP A 147 -10.26 -8.69 4.31
N ILE A 148 -9.77 -9.23 3.22
CA ILE A 148 -9.70 -10.66 2.93
C ILE A 148 -8.37 -10.99 2.26
N ALA A 149 -7.90 -12.22 2.45
CA ALA A 149 -6.75 -12.73 1.73
C ALA A 149 -7.18 -13.32 0.38
N ILE A 150 -6.39 -13.07 -0.65
CA ILE A 150 -6.60 -13.64 -1.98
C ILE A 150 -5.34 -14.34 -2.45
N GLU A 151 -5.49 -15.58 -2.92
CA GLU A 151 -4.37 -16.40 -3.37
C GLU A 151 -4.57 -16.82 -4.82
N PRO A 152 -3.57 -16.62 -5.69
CA PRO A 152 -3.65 -17.09 -7.07
C PRO A 152 -3.52 -18.63 -7.09
N LYS A 153 -4.19 -19.29 -8.03
CA LYS A 153 -4.14 -20.74 -8.18
C LYS A 153 -2.76 -21.26 -8.57
N ASP A 154 -2.01 -20.49 -9.31
CA ASP A 154 -0.67 -20.80 -9.78
C ASP A 154 0.15 -19.51 -10.02
N LYS A 155 1.44 -19.67 -10.34
CA LYS A 155 2.36 -18.54 -10.56
C LYS A 155 1.93 -17.62 -11.71
N ALA A 156 1.39 -18.18 -12.80
CA ALA A 156 0.95 -17.39 -13.95
C ALA A 156 -0.29 -16.54 -13.62
N ASN A 157 -1.20 -17.07 -12.79
CA ASN A 157 -2.31 -16.31 -12.23
C ASN A 157 -1.83 -15.24 -11.24
N GLY A 158 -0.72 -15.46 -10.51
CA GLY A 158 -0.13 -14.48 -9.61
C GLY A 158 0.31 -13.20 -10.33
N GLU A 159 1.01 -13.31 -11.43
CA GLU A 159 1.44 -12.15 -12.23
C GLU A 159 0.23 -11.38 -12.81
N LYS A 160 -0.75 -12.11 -13.36
CA LYS A 160 -2.00 -11.50 -13.86
C LYS A 160 -2.80 -10.82 -12.73
N MET A 161 -2.85 -11.44 -11.56
CA MET A 161 -3.54 -10.92 -10.38
C MET A 161 -2.96 -9.59 -9.93
N GLY A 162 -1.62 -9.47 -9.84
CA GLY A 162 -0.96 -8.23 -9.47
C GLY A 162 -1.30 -7.08 -10.42
N ILE A 163 -1.27 -7.32 -11.74
CA ILE A 163 -1.64 -6.32 -12.75
C ILE A 163 -3.12 -5.94 -12.65
N ALA A 164 -3.99 -6.93 -12.45
CA ALA A 164 -5.43 -6.71 -12.36
C ALA A 164 -5.81 -5.92 -11.10
N LEU A 165 -5.22 -6.27 -9.94
CA LEU A 165 -5.44 -5.57 -8.68
C LEU A 165 -4.97 -4.11 -8.74
N ALA A 166 -3.81 -3.84 -9.35
CA ALA A 166 -3.32 -2.49 -9.55
C ALA A 166 -4.31 -1.64 -10.38
N LYS A 167 -4.87 -2.19 -11.47
CA LYS A 167 -5.88 -1.51 -12.29
C LYS A 167 -7.18 -1.26 -11.52
N LEU A 168 -7.64 -2.23 -10.73
CA LEU A 168 -8.85 -2.08 -9.92
C LEU A 168 -8.67 -1.02 -8.83
N ALA A 169 -7.48 -0.93 -8.21
CA ALA A 169 -7.15 0.10 -7.24
C ALA A 169 -7.03 1.51 -7.87
N GLU A 170 -6.64 1.61 -9.16
CA GLU A 170 -6.70 2.88 -9.88
C GLU A 170 -8.14 3.34 -10.19
N GLU A 171 -9.05 2.38 -10.40
CA GLU A 171 -10.46 2.66 -10.69
C GLU A 171 -11.25 3.08 -9.45
N ASP A 172 -10.96 2.45 -8.30
CA ASP A 172 -11.71 2.63 -7.05
C ASP A 172 -10.78 3.01 -5.89
N PRO A 173 -10.78 4.27 -5.48
CA PRO A 173 -9.96 4.76 -4.36
C PRO A 173 -10.31 4.15 -2.99
N THR A 174 -11.50 3.55 -2.85
CA THR A 174 -11.92 2.85 -1.61
C THR A 174 -11.46 1.40 -1.57
N PHE A 175 -10.88 0.90 -2.66
CA PHE A 175 -10.28 -0.42 -2.75
C PHE A 175 -8.77 -0.33 -2.54
N LYS A 176 -8.25 -1.08 -1.58
CA LYS A 176 -6.81 -1.15 -1.30
C LYS A 176 -6.31 -2.59 -1.44
N THR A 177 -5.06 -2.73 -1.83
CA THR A 177 -4.39 -4.03 -1.94
C THR A 177 -2.93 -3.91 -1.54
N TRP A 178 -2.43 -4.90 -0.81
CA TRP A 178 -1.02 -5.00 -0.42
C TRP A 178 -0.63 -6.45 -0.22
N THR A 179 0.67 -6.70 -0.16
CA THR A 179 1.19 -7.99 0.29
C THR A 179 1.58 -7.88 1.76
N ASP A 180 1.01 -8.72 2.59
CA ASP A 180 1.42 -8.83 3.98
C ASP A 180 2.82 -9.43 4.05
N GLN A 181 3.76 -8.69 4.64
CA GLN A 181 5.17 -9.07 4.66
C GLN A 181 5.46 -10.30 5.55
N GLU A 182 4.61 -10.57 6.52
CA GLU A 182 4.80 -11.66 7.46
C GLU A 182 4.23 -12.97 6.92
N SER A 183 2.99 -12.95 6.43
CA SER A 183 2.33 -14.14 5.87
C SER A 183 2.65 -14.37 4.38
N GLY A 184 3.12 -13.35 3.67
CA GLY A 184 3.30 -13.36 2.23
C GLY A 184 1.99 -13.34 1.44
N GLN A 185 0.84 -13.27 2.11
CA GLN A 185 -0.46 -13.26 1.45
C GLN A 185 -0.74 -11.91 0.79
N THR A 186 -1.43 -11.93 -0.34
CA THR A 186 -2.02 -10.73 -0.93
C THR A 186 -3.34 -10.44 -0.23
N ILE A 187 -3.43 -9.25 0.37
CA ILE A 187 -4.63 -8.77 1.06
C ILE A 187 -5.34 -7.77 0.15
N ILE A 188 -6.66 -7.85 0.11
CA ILE A 188 -7.53 -6.86 -0.51
C ILE A 188 -8.52 -6.33 0.52
N ALA A 189 -8.70 -5.03 0.55
CA ALA A 189 -9.58 -4.35 1.49
C ALA A 189 -10.59 -3.46 0.77
N GLY A 190 -11.79 -3.36 1.32
CA GLY A 190 -12.89 -2.62 0.73
C GLY A 190 -13.98 -2.23 1.72
N MET A 191 -15.04 -1.61 1.21
CA MET A 191 -16.12 -1.03 1.99
C MET A 191 -17.13 -2.05 2.54
N GLY A 192 -17.01 -3.33 2.18
CA GLY A 192 -17.91 -4.39 2.66
C GLY A 192 -17.78 -5.67 1.83
N GLU A 193 -18.42 -6.76 2.30
CA GLU A 193 -18.37 -8.07 1.65
C GLU A 193 -18.78 -8.01 0.18
N LEU A 194 -19.93 -7.37 -0.11
CA LEU A 194 -20.40 -7.23 -1.49
C LEU A 194 -19.41 -6.50 -2.39
N HIS A 195 -18.72 -5.49 -1.87
CA HIS A 195 -17.69 -4.77 -2.62
C HIS A 195 -16.55 -5.71 -3.01
N LEU A 196 -16.01 -6.45 -2.04
CA LEU A 196 -14.92 -7.39 -2.30
C LEU A 196 -15.36 -8.57 -3.18
N ASP A 197 -16.59 -9.06 -3.04
CA ASP A 197 -17.15 -10.08 -3.92
C ASP A 197 -17.20 -9.62 -5.38
N ILE A 198 -17.60 -8.36 -5.61
CA ILE A 198 -17.61 -7.77 -6.96
C ILE A 198 -16.18 -7.66 -7.51
N ILE A 199 -15.21 -7.23 -6.69
CA ILE A 199 -13.80 -7.18 -7.10
C ILE A 199 -13.27 -8.56 -7.50
N VAL A 200 -13.55 -9.58 -6.68
CA VAL A 200 -13.14 -10.98 -6.98
C VAL A 200 -13.84 -11.51 -8.23
N ASP A 201 -15.10 -11.20 -8.41
CA ASP A 201 -15.84 -11.58 -9.62
C ASP A 201 -15.29 -10.89 -10.87
N ARG A 202 -14.93 -9.61 -10.80
CA ARG A 202 -14.25 -8.88 -11.87
C ARG A 202 -12.87 -9.49 -12.20
N LEU A 203 -12.07 -9.86 -11.19
CA LEU A 203 -10.80 -10.56 -11.39
C LEU A 203 -10.99 -11.84 -12.22
N LYS A 204 -12.02 -12.62 -11.91
CA LYS A 204 -12.32 -13.89 -12.61
C LYS A 204 -12.87 -13.65 -14.02
N ARG A 205 -13.87 -12.77 -14.15
CA ARG A 205 -14.59 -12.58 -15.41
C ARG A 205 -13.88 -11.66 -16.40
N GLU A 206 -13.35 -10.51 -15.94
CA GLU A 206 -12.73 -9.52 -16.83
C GLU A 206 -11.26 -9.85 -17.07
N PHE A 207 -10.51 -10.13 -16.00
CA PHE A 207 -9.06 -10.35 -16.08
C PHE A 207 -8.65 -11.82 -16.26
N LYS A 208 -9.61 -12.75 -16.20
CA LYS A 208 -9.35 -14.21 -16.34
C LYS A 208 -8.31 -14.71 -15.34
N VAL A 209 -8.38 -14.24 -14.10
CA VAL A 209 -7.53 -14.67 -12.97
C VAL A 209 -8.26 -15.72 -12.17
N GLU A 210 -7.67 -16.90 -12.05
CA GLU A 210 -8.15 -17.93 -11.14
C GLU A 210 -7.51 -17.74 -9.76
N CYS A 211 -8.36 -17.48 -8.76
CA CYS A 211 -7.94 -17.23 -7.39
C CYS A 211 -8.91 -17.82 -6.37
N THR A 212 -8.42 -18.06 -5.17
CA THR A 212 -9.18 -18.45 -3.98
C THR A 212 -9.19 -17.31 -2.98
N VAL A 213 -10.25 -17.24 -2.19
CA VAL A 213 -10.46 -16.22 -1.17
C VAL A 213 -10.49 -16.87 0.19
N GLY A 214 -9.83 -16.28 1.16
CA GLY A 214 -9.77 -16.76 2.53
C GLY A 214 -9.68 -15.62 3.55
N LYS A 215 -9.65 -16.00 4.82
CA LYS A 215 -9.33 -15.04 5.89
C LYS A 215 -7.83 -14.79 5.92
N PRO A 216 -7.38 -13.56 6.24
CA PRO A 216 -5.96 -13.30 6.48
C PRO A 216 -5.41 -14.22 7.56
N GLN A 217 -4.18 -14.69 7.36
CA GLN A 217 -3.50 -15.50 8.37
C GLN A 217 -3.10 -14.61 9.54
N VAL A 218 -3.28 -15.14 10.76
CA VAL A 218 -2.79 -14.49 11.96
C VAL A 218 -1.31 -14.79 12.10
N SER A 219 -0.47 -13.78 12.09
CA SER A 219 0.97 -13.90 12.36
C SER A 219 1.20 -13.97 13.86
N TYR A 220 1.37 -15.18 14.37
CA TYR A 220 1.69 -15.38 15.78
C TYR A 220 3.13 -15.01 16.07
N LYS A 221 3.37 -14.46 17.26
CA LYS A 221 4.69 -14.14 17.81
C LYS A 221 4.83 -14.79 19.19
N GLU A 222 6.06 -15.11 19.54
CA GLU A 222 6.41 -15.53 20.88
C GLU A 222 7.01 -14.34 21.65
N THR A 223 6.89 -14.34 22.97
CA THR A 223 7.55 -13.36 23.82
C THR A 223 7.82 -13.95 25.19
N ILE A 224 8.76 -13.37 25.92
CA ILE A 224 9.02 -13.73 27.32
C ILE A 224 8.14 -12.90 28.24
N ARG A 225 7.77 -13.46 29.41
CA ARG A 225 6.90 -12.79 30.39
C ARG A 225 7.62 -12.37 31.63
N ASN A 226 8.71 -13.03 31.97
CA ASN A 226 9.44 -12.84 33.22
C ASN A 226 10.90 -12.48 32.94
N LYS A 227 11.51 -11.75 33.87
CA LYS A 227 12.95 -11.55 33.84
C LYS A 227 13.65 -12.83 34.27
N VAL A 228 14.62 -13.28 33.49
CA VAL A 228 15.40 -14.50 33.75
C VAL A 228 16.89 -14.26 33.56
N LYS A 229 17.69 -15.03 34.27
CA LYS A 229 19.16 -15.10 34.06
C LYS A 229 19.50 -16.53 33.66
N VAL A 230 20.06 -16.67 32.46
CA VAL A 230 20.32 -18.00 31.88
C VAL A 230 21.72 -18.11 31.32
N GLN A 231 22.21 -19.33 31.30
CA GLN A 231 23.51 -19.68 30.73
C GLN A 231 23.32 -20.51 29.45
N GLY A 232 24.00 -20.13 28.37
CA GLY A 232 24.19 -20.97 27.20
C GLY A 232 25.63 -21.44 27.13
N LYS A 233 25.85 -22.73 27.29
CA LYS A 233 27.20 -23.29 27.23
C LYS A 233 27.28 -24.38 26.19
N PHE A 234 28.10 -24.13 25.18
CA PHE A 234 28.37 -25.07 24.10
C PHE A 234 29.78 -25.58 24.18
N VAL A 235 29.90 -26.88 24.46
CA VAL A 235 31.19 -27.58 24.52
C VAL A 235 31.10 -28.83 23.67
N ARG A 236 31.98 -28.94 22.68
CA ARG A 236 32.07 -30.14 21.83
C ARG A 236 33.56 -30.48 21.58
N GLN A 237 33.92 -31.70 21.93
CA GLN A 237 35.21 -32.26 21.59
C GLN A 237 35.03 -33.37 20.56
N SER A 238 35.64 -33.20 19.38
CA SER A 238 35.69 -34.23 18.36
C SER A 238 37.05 -34.23 17.70
N GLY A 239 37.95 -35.07 18.22
CA GLY A 239 39.27 -35.44 17.68
C GLY A 239 40.09 -34.28 17.05
N GLY A 240 40.84 -33.54 17.86
CA GLY A 240 41.70 -32.45 17.44
C GLY A 240 41.33 -31.12 18.12
N HIS A 241 40.81 -30.17 17.40
CA HIS A 241 40.29 -28.89 17.96
C HIS A 241 38.93 -29.06 18.54
N GLY A 242 38.72 -28.62 19.80
CA GLY A 242 37.41 -28.53 20.45
C GLY A 242 36.60 -27.33 19.96
N GLN A 243 35.37 -27.24 20.38
CA GLN A 243 34.51 -26.05 20.24
C GLN A 243 34.03 -25.63 21.62
N TYR A 244 34.20 -24.35 21.96
CA TYR A 244 33.84 -23.81 23.25
C TYR A 244 33.19 -22.43 23.11
N GLY A 245 32.00 -22.25 23.69
CA GLY A 245 31.33 -20.98 23.86
C GLY A 245 30.48 -20.99 25.13
N ASP A 246 30.59 -19.96 25.96
CA ASP A 246 29.85 -19.85 27.21
C ASP A 246 29.40 -18.40 27.41
N VAL A 247 28.10 -18.19 27.51
CA VAL A 247 27.48 -16.89 27.64
C VAL A 247 26.41 -16.89 28.74
N TRP A 248 26.27 -15.77 29.44
CA TRP A 248 25.23 -15.53 30.40
C TRP A 248 24.41 -14.33 30.01
N PHE A 249 23.11 -14.52 29.85
CA PHE A 249 22.16 -13.46 29.58
C PHE A 249 21.26 -13.17 30.75
N GLU A 250 21.02 -11.88 31.00
CA GLU A 250 19.83 -11.41 31.69
C GLU A 250 18.83 -10.99 30.59
N MET A 251 17.68 -11.67 30.56
CA MET A 251 16.61 -11.37 29.61
C MET A 251 15.42 -10.81 30.36
N GLU A 252 14.81 -9.75 29.79
CA GLU A 252 13.65 -9.10 30.39
C GLU A 252 12.63 -8.75 29.28
N PRO A 253 11.31 -8.86 29.57
CA PRO A 253 10.27 -8.48 28.64
C PRO A 253 10.29 -6.97 28.43
N LEU A 254 9.90 -6.56 27.22
CA LEU A 254 9.68 -5.17 26.84
C LEU A 254 8.21 -4.94 26.48
N GLU A 255 7.85 -3.67 26.33
CA GLU A 255 6.52 -3.29 25.85
C GLU A 255 6.29 -3.78 24.40
N PRO A 256 5.05 -4.14 24.05
CA PRO A 256 4.71 -4.57 22.69
C PRO A 256 5.19 -3.59 21.60
N GLY A 257 5.82 -4.14 20.56
CA GLY A 257 6.39 -3.36 19.47
C GLY A 257 7.81 -2.87 19.65
N SER A 258 8.45 -3.19 20.78
CA SER A 258 9.86 -2.82 21.07
C SER A 258 10.88 -3.66 20.30
N GLY A 259 10.47 -4.80 19.75
CA GLY A 259 11.35 -5.72 19.03
C GLY A 259 12.40 -6.39 19.94
N VAL A 260 13.49 -6.87 19.33
CA VAL A 260 14.59 -7.54 20.05
C VAL A 260 15.71 -6.55 20.29
N GLN A 261 16.04 -6.30 21.55
CA GLN A 261 17.13 -5.43 21.97
C GLN A 261 18.28 -6.24 22.55
N PHE A 262 19.51 -5.87 22.22
CA PHE A 262 20.74 -6.49 22.72
C PHE A 262 21.65 -5.44 23.36
N GLU A 263 22.19 -5.76 24.52
CA GLU A 263 23.19 -4.96 25.22
C GLU A 263 24.30 -5.85 25.77
N SER A 264 25.55 -5.40 25.73
CA SER A 264 26.68 -6.09 26.37
C SER A 264 27.17 -5.30 27.59
N LYS A 265 27.22 -5.96 28.72
CA LYS A 265 27.79 -5.45 30.00
C LYS A 265 29.04 -6.24 30.43
N ILE A 266 29.70 -6.87 29.49
CA ILE A 266 30.93 -7.63 29.81
C ILE A 266 32.02 -6.70 30.35
N VAL A 267 32.58 -7.06 31.49
CA VAL A 267 33.67 -6.36 32.18
C VAL A 267 34.88 -7.31 32.31
N GLY A 268 36.09 -6.77 32.22
CA GLY A 268 37.30 -7.53 32.48
C GLY A 268 37.73 -8.52 31.42
N GLY A 269 37.11 -8.51 30.24
CA GLY A 269 37.53 -9.38 29.10
C GLY A 269 37.09 -10.83 29.23
N ALA A 270 36.07 -11.13 30.04
CA ALA A 270 35.50 -12.48 30.19
C ALA A 270 35.08 -13.10 28.85
N VAL A 271 34.59 -12.27 27.93
CA VAL A 271 34.38 -12.61 26.53
C VAL A 271 35.11 -11.57 25.66
N PRO A 272 36.03 -11.98 24.75
CA PRO A 272 36.68 -11.08 23.83
C PRO A 272 35.70 -10.30 22.93
N LYS A 273 36.01 -9.02 22.63
CA LYS A 273 35.10 -8.12 21.88
C LYS A 273 34.72 -8.66 20.51
N GLU A 274 35.56 -9.42 19.88
CA GLU A 274 35.32 -10.06 18.58
C GLU A 274 34.14 -11.03 18.57
N TYR A 275 33.84 -11.66 19.73
CA TYR A 275 32.71 -12.59 19.85
C TYR A 275 31.38 -11.94 20.24
N ILE A 276 31.36 -10.65 20.60
CA ILE A 276 30.09 -9.97 20.99
C ILE A 276 29.13 -9.91 19.83
N LYS A 277 29.61 -9.58 18.63
CA LYS A 277 28.76 -9.54 17.42
C LYS A 277 28.25 -10.93 17.03
N PRO A 278 29.05 -11.99 16.94
CA PRO A 278 28.57 -13.36 16.80
C PRO A 278 27.53 -13.80 17.81
N ILE A 279 27.66 -13.40 19.09
CA ILE A 279 26.68 -13.68 20.14
C ILE A 279 25.35 -12.98 19.84
N GLU A 280 25.36 -11.70 19.48
CA GLU A 280 24.17 -10.96 19.09
C GLU A 280 23.49 -11.60 17.88
N ASP A 281 24.26 -11.93 16.84
CA ASP A 281 23.74 -12.56 15.62
C ASP A 281 23.09 -13.92 15.94
N GLY A 282 23.74 -14.75 16.76
CA GLY A 282 23.19 -16.04 17.20
C GLY A 282 21.88 -15.91 18.00
N LEU A 283 21.79 -14.89 18.87
CA LEU A 283 20.57 -14.57 19.61
C LEU A 283 19.44 -14.17 18.65
N ARG A 284 19.70 -13.25 17.72
CA ARG A 284 18.71 -12.76 16.75
C ARG A 284 18.25 -13.84 15.77
N GLU A 285 19.19 -14.64 15.25
CA GLU A 285 18.86 -15.78 14.38
C GLU A 285 17.96 -16.80 15.10
N SER A 286 18.26 -17.09 16.39
CA SER A 286 17.46 -17.99 17.19
C SER A 286 16.08 -17.41 17.52
N ALA A 287 15.99 -16.11 17.81
CA ALA A 287 14.73 -15.41 18.04
C ALA A 287 13.83 -15.43 16.79
N MET A 288 14.40 -15.26 15.61
CA MET A 288 13.66 -15.34 14.34
C MET A 288 13.09 -16.74 14.06
N SER A 289 13.78 -17.79 14.53
CA SER A 289 13.35 -19.18 14.33
C SER A 289 12.25 -19.62 15.29
N GLY A 290 12.03 -18.87 16.36
CA GLY A 290 11.08 -19.23 17.43
C GLY A 290 11.60 -20.35 18.33
N ILE A 291 10.92 -20.58 19.45
CA ILE A 291 11.36 -21.54 20.48
C ILE A 291 10.26 -22.52 20.84
N LEU A 292 9.03 -22.05 21.08
CA LEU A 292 7.92 -22.89 21.52
C LEU A 292 7.16 -23.51 20.35
N ALA A 293 6.76 -22.70 19.39
CA ALA A 293 5.91 -23.09 18.27
C ALA A 293 6.50 -22.73 16.90
N GLY A 294 7.72 -22.19 16.87
CA GLY A 294 8.41 -21.78 15.64
C GLY A 294 8.03 -20.39 15.16
N TYR A 295 7.40 -19.57 16.00
CA TYR A 295 7.11 -18.18 15.68
C TYR A 295 8.19 -17.24 16.22
N PRO A 296 8.52 -16.14 15.52
CA PRO A 296 9.55 -15.22 15.98
C PRO A 296 9.32 -14.74 17.41
N VAL A 297 10.37 -14.79 18.25
CA VAL A 297 10.36 -14.24 19.61
C VAL A 297 10.67 -12.74 19.52
N ILE A 298 9.79 -11.90 20.05
CA ILE A 298 9.88 -10.44 19.98
C ILE A 298 9.69 -9.81 21.36
N ASP A 299 9.91 -8.51 21.43
CA ASP A 299 9.62 -7.65 22.59
C ASP A 299 10.34 -8.10 23.87
N PHE A 300 11.64 -8.34 23.73
CA PHE A 300 12.53 -8.62 24.86
C PHE A 300 13.89 -7.96 24.70
N LYS A 301 14.53 -7.71 25.83
CA LYS A 301 15.90 -7.25 25.90
C LYS A 301 16.78 -8.36 26.46
N ALA A 302 17.86 -8.68 25.78
CA ALA A 302 18.90 -9.58 26.24
C ALA A 302 20.16 -8.79 26.59
N THR A 303 20.60 -8.85 27.85
CA THR A 303 21.83 -8.23 28.31
C THR A 303 22.86 -9.33 28.55
N LEU A 304 23.94 -9.30 27.76
CA LEU A 304 25.09 -10.19 27.96
C LEU A 304 25.88 -9.69 29.19
N VAL A 305 25.83 -10.46 30.27
CA VAL A 305 26.39 -10.05 31.58
C VAL A 305 27.69 -10.76 31.97
N ASP A 306 27.88 -11.99 31.49
CA ASP A 306 29.04 -12.80 31.77
C ASP A 306 29.28 -13.84 30.67
N GLY A 307 30.40 -14.53 30.73
CA GLY A 307 30.76 -15.62 29.86
C GLY A 307 32.19 -16.08 30.09
N SER A 308 32.61 -17.08 29.32
CA SER A 308 34.00 -17.51 29.33
C SER A 308 34.43 -17.98 27.94
N TYR A 309 35.71 -17.91 27.68
CA TYR A 309 36.29 -18.35 26.41
C TYR A 309 37.49 -19.25 26.67
N HIS A 310 37.86 -20.01 25.68
CA HIS A 310 39.04 -20.85 25.66
C HIS A 310 39.94 -20.45 24.44
N GLU A 311 41.19 -20.12 24.69
CA GLU A 311 42.10 -19.55 23.68
C GLU A 311 42.22 -20.37 22.37
N VAL A 312 42.07 -21.70 22.47
CA VAL A 312 42.22 -22.60 21.33
C VAL A 312 40.90 -23.07 20.73
N ASP A 313 39.88 -23.28 21.58
CA ASP A 313 38.63 -23.96 21.21
C ASP A 313 37.45 -23.00 20.97
N SER A 314 37.62 -21.72 21.35
CA SER A 314 36.54 -20.72 21.10
C SER A 314 36.51 -20.26 19.66
N SER A 315 35.31 -20.14 19.11
CA SER A 315 35.04 -19.67 17.76
C SER A 315 33.76 -18.89 17.67
N GLU A 316 33.61 -18.07 16.63
CA GLU A 316 32.36 -17.33 16.35
C GLU A 316 31.14 -18.27 16.32
N MET A 317 31.28 -19.43 15.68
CA MET A 317 30.21 -20.42 15.58
C MET A 317 29.86 -21.01 16.94
N ALA A 318 30.84 -21.28 17.80
CA ALA A 318 30.60 -21.80 19.14
C ALA A 318 29.80 -20.80 20.00
N PHE A 319 30.15 -19.51 19.90
CA PHE A 319 29.40 -18.44 20.59
C PHE A 319 28.01 -18.20 20.02
N LYS A 320 27.80 -18.30 18.70
CA LYS A 320 26.47 -18.27 18.10
C LYS A 320 25.57 -19.39 18.64
N ILE A 321 26.10 -20.60 18.72
CA ILE A 321 25.37 -21.76 19.26
C ILE A 321 25.09 -21.56 20.75
N ALA A 322 26.06 -21.10 21.54
CA ALA A 322 25.89 -20.83 22.97
C ALA A 322 24.78 -19.77 23.19
N ALA A 323 24.76 -18.70 22.40
CA ALA A 323 23.69 -17.69 22.47
C ALA A 323 22.31 -18.27 22.13
N SER A 324 22.22 -19.12 21.10
CA SER A 324 20.99 -19.83 20.75
C SER A 324 20.51 -20.78 21.87
N MET A 325 21.46 -21.47 22.53
CA MET A 325 21.13 -22.35 23.68
C MET A 325 20.59 -21.53 24.85
N ALA A 326 21.23 -20.39 25.17
CA ALA A 326 20.78 -19.50 26.23
C ALA A 326 19.36 -18.97 26.00
N LEU A 327 19.03 -18.56 24.78
CA LEU A 327 17.69 -18.10 24.45
C LEU A 327 16.63 -19.22 24.56
N LYS A 328 16.98 -20.44 24.22
CA LYS A 328 16.07 -21.60 24.35
C LYS A 328 15.82 -22.03 25.79
N GLU A 329 16.79 -21.82 26.66
CA GLU A 329 16.66 -22.13 28.07
C GLU A 329 15.86 -21.07 28.83
N GLY A 330 15.99 -19.80 28.45
CA GLY A 330 15.33 -18.66 29.08
C GLY A 330 13.89 -18.46 28.66
#